data_6136a5052aa65ccf257974fc06218671
#
_entry.id   6136a5052aa65ccf257974fc06218671
#
_cell.length_a   1.000
_cell.length_b   1.000
_cell.length_c   1.000
_cell.angle_alpha   90.00
_cell.angle_beta   90.00
_cell.angle_gamma   90.00
#
_symmetry.space_group_name_H-M   'P 1'
#
loop_
_entity.id
_entity.type
_entity.pdbx_description
1 polymer ?
#
loop_
_entity_poly.entity_id
_entity_poly.type
_entity_poly.pdbx_seq_one_letter_code
_entity_poly.pdbx_strand_id
1 'polypeptide(L)'
;VFSVCVAFVLCAFASVASARTIYVPDDYAKIQWAVDNASDGDTIIVRDGNYYENVVVSKKLTIKSENGSDNCIIDGGGSGTVITLNANGITIEGFTVRNSGSYWPDVGIKVVSNANNITYNCITNNWAGIYLNSSCNNNIYNNNASNNSCGIGLSSSSSNTIANNIVSNNDCGIRLSLSSNNIIASNTALNNDYGILFESSSNNTITNNTVSSNNYYGIHLVSPWIIIIGAGRLTSSSNNIIVNNTVSNNYGGICLLGSSNNTIANNIVSNNDYGIHLLDSGNNTIANNTVSSNNDYGILLACSSINIIYLNNFINNTDQVYSYDSTNIWNSTEKITYTYNGKQYTNYLGNYWSDYKGGDADSDGVGDTPYSIDGDADNYPLMQPWERYFPTAPTPIPVQTFDTGRPDNPYPSISGKFVGTIKTDKKIIAKKLYTYACEGTGGHTEYALICNSSWCAEAKWEGYRGDWMNISFNRTVVLMPYETYNITIVTGSYPQIHHTHSLKTENGFINCTEFTDANGNKYENWIPAIKLWS
;
A
#
# COMPACT_ATOMS: atom_id res chain seq x y z
N VAL A 1 4.51 73.76 23.04
CA VAL A 1 3.49 73.12 22.20
C VAL A 1 3.99 71.69 21.83
N PHE A 2 3.55 70.69 22.58
CA PHE A 2 3.85 69.31 22.27
C PHE A 2 2.65 68.72 21.45
N SER A 3 2.91 68.33 20.23
CA SER A 3 1.93 67.66 19.39
C SER A 3 2.04 66.12 19.62
N VAL A 4 1.00 65.51 20.21
CA VAL A 4 0.90 64.07 20.41
C VAL A 4 0.22 63.48 19.16
N CYS A 5 1.01 62.77 18.34
CA CYS A 5 0.45 61.93 17.27
C CYS A 5 -0.04 60.61 17.87
N VAL A 6 -1.35 60.41 17.91
CA VAL A 6 -1.97 59.14 18.24
C VAL A 6 -2.06 58.31 16.95
N ALA A 7 -1.22 57.27 16.83
CA ALA A 7 -1.31 56.28 15.74
C ALA A 7 -2.38 55.24 16.10
N PHE A 8 -3.50 55.22 15.35
CA PHE A 8 -4.46 54.17 15.42
C PHE A 8 -3.91 52.93 14.67
N VAL A 9 -3.54 51.88 15.40
CA VAL A 9 -3.27 50.58 14.83
C VAL A 9 -4.61 49.88 14.59
N LEU A 10 -5.06 49.85 13.34
CA LEU A 10 -6.16 48.97 12.92
C LEU A 10 -5.63 47.53 12.94
N CYS A 11 -5.90 46.78 14.00
CA CYS A 11 -5.82 45.32 13.97
C CYS A 11 -6.97 44.77 13.12
N ALA A 12 -6.72 44.47 11.87
CA ALA A 12 -7.62 43.67 11.08
C ALA A 12 -7.64 42.25 11.66
N PHE A 13 -8.66 41.93 12.46
CA PHE A 13 -8.97 40.54 12.79
C PHE A 13 -9.46 39.86 11.51
N ALA A 14 -8.61 39.12 10.83
CA ALA A 14 -9.05 38.17 9.87
C ALA A 14 -9.90 37.13 10.63
N SER A 15 -11.20 37.23 10.52
CA SER A 15 -12.09 36.15 10.97
C SER A 15 -11.76 34.90 10.15
N VAL A 16 -11.17 33.90 10.79
CA VAL A 16 -11.07 32.58 10.19
C VAL A 16 -12.51 32.11 9.99
N ALA A 17 -13.00 32.14 8.77
CA ALA A 17 -14.31 31.62 8.45
C ALA A 17 -14.32 30.14 8.87
N SER A 18 -15.25 29.75 9.72
CA SER A 18 -15.45 28.35 10.09
C SER A 18 -15.83 27.57 8.86
N ALA A 19 -15.14 26.44 8.59
CA ALA A 19 -15.48 25.53 7.52
C ALA A 19 -16.94 25.09 7.65
N ARG A 20 -17.72 25.25 6.59
CA ARG A 20 -19.13 24.87 6.54
C ARG A 20 -19.34 23.57 5.78
N THR A 21 -20.46 22.92 6.03
CA THR A 21 -20.93 21.78 5.24
C THR A 21 -22.02 22.23 4.28
N ILE A 22 -21.92 21.84 3.03
CA ILE A 22 -22.86 22.12 1.93
C ILE A 22 -23.40 20.79 1.44
N TYR A 23 -24.71 20.68 1.23
CA TYR A 23 -25.35 19.48 0.73
C TYR A 23 -25.82 19.63 -0.70
N VAL A 24 -25.54 18.63 -1.55
CA VAL A 24 -26.05 18.52 -2.90
C VAL A 24 -27.00 17.32 -2.94
N PRO A 25 -28.24 17.46 -3.43
CA PRO A 25 -28.82 18.63 -4.11
C PRO A 25 -29.55 19.62 -3.20
N ASP A 26 -29.51 19.51 -1.89
CA ASP A 26 -30.33 20.28 -0.96
C ASP A 26 -30.04 21.79 -1.02
N ASP A 27 -28.76 22.19 -0.91
CA ASP A 27 -28.36 23.59 -0.96
C ASP A 27 -28.14 24.07 -2.40
N TYR A 28 -27.60 23.19 -3.25
CA TYR A 28 -27.34 23.46 -4.68
C TYR A 28 -27.67 22.22 -5.50
N ALA A 29 -28.44 22.38 -6.57
CA ALA A 29 -28.88 21.28 -7.42
C ALA A 29 -27.78 20.57 -8.19
N LYS A 30 -26.56 21.16 -8.29
CA LYS A 30 -25.40 20.63 -8.98
C LYS A 30 -24.16 20.69 -8.10
N ILE A 31 -23.26 19.70 -8.28
CA ILE A 31 -21.97 19.65 -7.59
C ILE A 31 -21.13 20.89 -7.96
N GLN A 32 -21.06 21.25 -9.26
CA GLN A 32 -20.31 22.43 -9.67
C GLN A 32 -20.81 23.71 -9.02
N TRP A 33 -22.13 23.89 -8.86
CA TRP A 33 -22.66 25.08 -8.20
C TRP A 33 -22.30 25.14 -6.71
N ALA A 34 -22.27 23.99 -6.04
CA ALA A 34 -21.78 23.90 -4.66
C ALA A 34 -20.28 24.28 -4.58
N VAL A 35 -19.44 23.76 -5.50
CA VAL A 35 -18.01 24.10 -5.60
C VAL A 35 -17.81 25.59 -5.85
N ASP A 36 -18.59 26.21 -6.75
CA ASP A 36 -18.47 27.63 -7.09
C ASP A 36 -18.81 28.55 -5.89
N ASN A 37 -19.71 28.12 -5.03
CA ASN A 37 -20.20 28.88 -3.88
C ASN A 37 -19.52 28.50 -2.55
N ALA A 38 -18.66 27.46 -2.53
CA ALA A 38 -17.90 27.05 -1.36
C ALA A 38 -16.69 27.99 -1.14
N SER A 39 -16.17 27.99 0.07
CA SER A 39 -14.89 28.61 0.49
C SER A 39 -13.85 27.56 0.79
N ASP A 40 -12.57 27.93 0.76
CA ASP A 40 -11.48 27.03 1.12
C ASP A 40 -11.71 26.43 2.51
N GLY A 41 -11.59 25.11 2.60
CA GLY A 41 -11.82 24.33 3.81
C GLY A 41 -13.23 23.80 3.98
N ASP A 42 -14.19 24.22 3.16
CA ASP A 42 -15.57 23.72 3.22
C ASP A 42 -15.65 22.23 2.81
N THR A 43 -16.69 21.56 3.30
CA THR A 43 -17.03 20.18 2.95
C THR A 43 -18.34 20.16 2.14
N ILE A 44 -18.31 19.51 0.99
CA ILE A 44 -19.49 19.24 0.16
C ILE A 44 -19.86 17.77 0.32
N ILE A 45 -21.07 17.51 0.83
CA ILE A 45 -21.64 16.18 0.92
C ILE A 45 -22.63 16.01 -0.22
N VAL A 46 -22.36 15.02 -1.09
CA VAL A 46 -23.22 14.71 -2.22
C VAL A 46 -24.08 13.51 -1.86
N ARG A 47 -25.39 13.71 -1.90
CA ARG A 47 -26.37 12.65 -1.60
C ARG A 47 -26.43 11.62 -2.73
N ASP A 48 -27.06 10.50 -2.48
CA ASP A 48 -27.26 9.45 -3.45
C ASP A 48 -27.93 9.97 -4.73
N GLY A 49 -27.41 9.52 -5.87
CA GLY A 49 -27.94 9.93 -7.17
C GLY A 49 -26.93 9.83 -8.32
N ASN A 50 -27.44 10.14 -9.51
CA ASN A 50 -26.62 10.27 -10.72
C ASN A 50 -26.50 11.74 -11.10
N TYR A 51 -25.26 12.24 -11.12
CA TYR A 51 -24.91 13.62 -11.45
C TYR A 51 -24.20 13.66 -12.80
N TYR A 52 -24.86 14.21 -13.80
CA TYR A 52 -24.32 14.34 -15.16
C TYR A 52 -23.57 15.67 -15.26
N GLU A 53 -22.30 15.66 -14.87
CA GLU A 53 -21.49 16.87 -14.73
C GLU A 53 -20.00 16.62 -15.04
N ASN A 54 -19.34 17.68 -15.52
CA ASN A 54 -17.89 17.80 -15.54
C ASN A 54 -17.51 18.84 -14.46
N VAL A 55 -16.92 18.38 -13.35
CA VAL A 55 -16.69 19.20 -12.16
C VAL A 55 -15.24 19.70 -12.13
N VAL A 56 -15.06 21.01 -11.99
CA VAL A 56 -13.74 21.65 -11.86
C VAL A 56 -13.59 22.23 -10.44
N VAL A 57 -12.65 21.68 -9.67
CA VAL A 57 -12.42 22.07 -8.28
C VAL A 57 -11.19 22.96 -8.21
N SER A 58 -11.39 24.27 -7.99
CA SER A 58 -10.33 25.27 -7.92
C SER A 58 -10.13 25.88 -6.53
N LYS A 59 -10.63 25.23 -5.52
CA LYS A 59 -10.53 25.60 -4.11
C LYS A 59 -10.17 24.38 -3.28
N LYS A 60 -9.56 24.58 -2.12
CA LYS A 60 -9.25 23.52 -1.17
C LYS A 60 -10.55 23.02 -0.52
N LEU A 61 -11.14 21.95 -1.03
CA LEU A 61 -12.43 21.41 -0.58
C LEU A 61 -12.31 19.92 -0.25
N THR A 62 -13.20 19.47 0.64
CA THR A 62 -13.53 18.04 0.79
C THR A 62 -14.85 17.80 0.09
N ILE A 63 -14.85 16.97 -0.96
CA ILE A 63 -16.06 16.57 -1.69
C ILE A 63 -16.22 15.07 -1.50
N LYS A 64 -17.32 14.68 -0.87
CA LYS A 64 -17.56 13.27 -0.58
C LYS A 64 -19.01 12.88 -0.79
N SER A 65 -19.20 11.62 -1.18
CA SER A 65 -20.55 11.04 -1.21
C SER A 65 -21.08 10.82 0.22
N GLU A 66 -22.38 10.83 0.39
CA GLU A 66 -23.01 10.53 1.67
C GLU A 66 -22.90 9.04 2.03
N ASN A 67 -23.18 8.14 1.07
CA ASN A 67 -23.29 6.70 1.31
C ASN A 67 -22.34 5.83 0.46
N GLY A 68 -21.28 6.43 -0.12
CA GLY A 68 -20.26 5.69 -0.85
C GLY A 68 -20.51 5.56 -2.35
N SER A 69 -19.53 4.94 -3.04
CA SER A 69 -19.47 4.89 -4.50
C SER A 69 -20.63 4.14 -5.17
N ASP A 70 -21.22 3.18 -4.50
CA ASP A 70 -22.32 2.41 -5.07
C ASP A 70 -23.60 3.24 -5.25
N ASN A 71 -23.76 4.32 -4.49
CA ASN A 71 -24.96 5.14 -4.42
C ASN A 71 -24.81 6.52 -5.04
N CYS A 72 -23.59 7.01 -5.25
CA CYS A 72 -23.33 8.36 -5.76
C CYS A 72 -22.43 8.32 -6.99
N ILE A 73 -22.99 8.68 -8.15
CA ILE A 73 -22.36 8.56 -9.45
C ILE A 73 -22.17 9.93 -10.08
N ILE A 74 -20.94 10.25 -10.48
CA ILE A 74 -20.63 11.41 -11.32
C ILE A 74 -20.31 10.90 -12.73
N ASP A 75 -21.14 11.25 -13.69
CA ASP A 75 -21.11 10.74 -15.06
C ASP A 75 -20.78 11.88 -16.03
N GLY A 76 -19.68 11.77 -16.77
CA GLY A 76 -19.22 12.77 -17.72
C GLY A 76 -20.01 12.82 -19.03
N GLY A 77 -20.97 11.90 -19.23
CA GLY A 77 -21.80 11.87 -20.43
C GLY A 77 -21.04 11.58 -21.73
N GLY A 78 -19.84 10.99 -21.66
CA GLY A 78 -19.01 10.64 -22.81
C GLY A 78 -18.19 11.81 -23.38
N SER A 79 -18.03 12.93 -22.65
CA SER A 79 -17.25 14.07 -23.11
C SER A 79 -16.50 14.78 -21.98
N GLY A 80 -15.27 15.21 -22.26
CA GLY A 80 -14.43 15.94 -21.31
C GLY A 80 -13.97 15.10 -20.12
N THR A 81 -13.23 15.73 -19.25
CA THR A 81 -12.78 15.15 -17.96
C THR A 81 -13.92 15.26 -16.94
N VAL A 82 -14.19 14.17 -16.19
CA VAL A 82 -15.32 14.15 -15.25
C VAL A 82 -15.04 15.03 -14.02
N ILE A 83 -13.85 14.87 -13.40
CA ILE A 83 -13.43 15.71 -12.26
C ILE A 83 -12.03 16.26 -12.51
N THR A 84 -11.84 17.58 -12.39
CA THR A 84 -10.52 18.21 -12.48
C THR A 84 -10.15 18.89 -11.17
N LEU A 85 -8.96 18.59 -10.63
CA LEU A 85 -8.43 19.15 -9.38
C LEU A 85 -7.35 20.19 -9.70
N ASN A 86 -7.70 21.49 -9.59
CA ASN A 86 -6.82 22.61 -9.90
C ASN A 86 -6.23 23.30 -8.66
N ALA A 87 -6.76 23.04 -7.45
CA ALA A 87 -6.23 23.59 -6.20
C ALA A 87 -5.54 22.50 -5.37
N ASN A 88 -4.63 22.91 -4.51
CA ASN A 88 -3.94 22.00 -3.60
C ASN A 88 -4.82 21.59 -2.41
N GLY A 89 -4.64 20.37 -1.92
CA GLY A 89 -5.27 19.91 -0.68
C GLY A 89 -6.76 19.55 -0.82
N ILE A 90 -7.20 19.17 -2.03
CA ILE A 90 -8.56 18.70 -2.30
C ILE A 90 -8.68 17.24 -1.86
N THR A 91 -9.84 16.87 -1.31
CA THR A 91 -10.23 15.48 -1.05
C THR A 91 -11.43 15.11 -1.91
N ILE A 92 -11.34 13.99 -2.65
CA ILE A 92 -12.44 13.35 -3.40
C ILE A 92 -12.65 11.95 -2.84
N GLU A 93 -13.85 11.69 -2.33
CA GLU A 93 -14.09 10.45 -1.59
C GLU A 93 -15.45 9.82 -1.90
N GLY A 94 -15.44 8.53 -2.23
CA GLY A 94 -16.65 7.69 -2.21
C GLY A 94 -17.58 7.86 -3.43
N PHE A 95 -17.06 8.18 -4.61
CA PHE A 95 -17.87 8.32 -5.83
C PHE A 95 -17.63 7.19 -6.82
N THR A 96 -18.66 6.84 -7.58
CA THR A 96 -18.45 6.24 -8.91
C THR A 96 -18.23 7.37 -9.90
N VAL A 97 -17.06 7.37 -10.59
CA VAL A 97 -16.67 8.36 -11.61
C VAL A 97 -16.54 7.66 -12.95
N ARG A 98 -17.35 8.05 -13.93
CA ARG A 98 -17.41 7.31 -15.19
C ARG A 98 -17.73 8.16 -16.41
N ASN A 99 -17.52 7.54 -17.60
CA ASN A 99 -17.91 8.06 -18.89
C ASN A 99 -17.29 9.43 -19.20
N SER A 100 -15.94 9.55 -19.06
CA SER A 100 -15.19 10.67 -19.64
C SER A 100 -15.27 10.64 -21.18
N GLY A 101 -14.71 11.65 -21.86
CA GLY A 101 -14.44 11.57 -23.29
C GLY A 101 -13.53 10.40 -23.65
N SER A 102 -13.62 9.94 -24.90
CA SER A 102 -12.92 8.75 -25.38
C SER A 102 -11.49 9.01 -25.83
N TYR A 103 -11.01 10.24 -25.78
CA TYR A 103 -9.70 10.64 -26.26
C TYR A 103 -8.93 11.45 -25.22
N TRP A 104 -7.61 11.36 -25.30
CA TRP A 104 -6.72 12.23 -24.55
C TRP A 104 -7.01 13.72 -24.84
N PRO A 105 -7.13 14.61 -23.84
CA PRO A 105 -6.79 14.44 -22.41
C PRO A 105 -8.00 14.20 -21.46
N ASP A 106 -9.07 13.60 -21.92
CA ASP A 106 -10.29 13.40 -21.16
C ASP A 106 -10.18 12.17 -20.25
N VAL A 107 -10.36 12.34 -18.94
CA VAL A 107 -10.13 11.31 -17.94
C VAL A 107 -11.22 11.34 -16.85
N GLY A 108 -11.28 10.29 -16.04
CA GLY A 108 -12.18 10.25 -14.88
C GLY A 108 -11.83 11.35 -13.87
N ILE A 109 -10.64 11.27 -13.24
CA ILE A 109 -10.16 12.29 -12.30
C ILE A 109 -8.80 12.79 -12.76
N LYS A 110 -8.72 14.08 -13.12
CA LYS A 110 -7.49 14.76 -13.51
C LYS A 110 -6.94 15.58 -12.36
N VAL A 111 -5.67 15.38 -12.04
CA VAL A 111 -4.96 16.11 -11.00
C VAL A 111 -3.86 16.95 -11.62
N VAL A 112 -3.95 18.27 -11.51
CA VAL A 112 -2.92 19.23 -11.95
C VAL A 112 -2.45 20.10 -10.80
N SER A 113 -2.59 19.61 -9.58
CA SER A 113 -2.31 20.30 -8.33
C SER A 113 -1.70 19.33 -7.32
N ASN A 114 -1.34 19.77 -6.13
CA ASN A 114 -0.55 19.03 -5.18
C ASN A 114 -1.29 18.74 -3.87
N ALA A 115 -0.80 17.75 -3.11
CA ALA A 115 -1.28 17.43 -1.78
C ALA A 115 -2.78 17.08 -1.72
N ASN A 116 -3.30 16.43 -2.77
CA ASN A 116 -4.70 16.00 -2.83
C ASN A 116 -4.84 14.56 -2.33
N ASN A 117 -6.04 14.23 -1.85
CA ASN A 117 -6.43 12.88 -1.44
C ASN A 117 -7.57 12.39 -2.33
N ILE A 118 -7.37 11.27 -3.00
CA ILE A 118 -8.39 10.60 -3.83
C ILE A 118 -8.57 9.21 -3.27
N THR A 119 -9.76 8.93 -2.72
CA THR A 119 -9.92 7.73 -1.90
C THR A 119 -11.34 7.15 -1.97
N TYR A 120 -11.40 5.81 -1.88
CA TYR A 120 -12.66 5.04 -1.88
C TYR A 120 -13.55 5.27 -3.10
N ASN A 121 -13.00 5.67 -4.25
CA ASN A 121 -13.76 5.86 -5.47
C ASN A 121 -13.74 4.61 -6.35
N CYS A 122 -14.82 4.40 -7.09
CA CYS A 122 -14.93 3.44 -8.19
C CYS A 122 -14.83 4.22 -9.50
N ILE A 123 -13.76 4.01 -10.27
CA ILE A 123 -13.49 4.79 -11.48
C ILE A 123 -13.50 3.85 -12.69
N THR A 124 -14.46 4.01 -13.58
CA THR A 124 -14.68 3.05 -14.66
C THR A 124 -15.16 3.68 -15.95
N ASN A 125 -14.90 3.02 -17.09
CA ASN A 125 -15.31 3.47 -18.42
C ASN A 125 -14.80 4.88 -18.76
N ASN A 126 -13.53 5.15 -18.46
CA ASN A 126 -12.84 6.39 -18.82
C ASN A 126 -11.65 6.08 -19.72
N TRP A 127 -11.12 7.07 -20.43
CA TRP A 127 -9.84 6.90 -21.12
C TRP A 127 -8.72 6.62 -20.11
N ALA A 128 -8.61 7.39 -19.03
CA ALA A 128 -7.84 7.01 -17.86
C ALA A 128 -8.70 7.21 -16.60
N GLY A 129 -8.56 6.32 -15.63
CA GLY A 129 -9.34 6.43 -14.40
C GLY A 129 -8.90 7.65 -13.59
N ILE A 130 -7.68 7.63 -13.05
CA ILE A 130 -7.05 8.74 -12.32
C ILE A 130 -5.78 9.14 -13.07
N TYR A 131 -5.61 10.42 -13.36
CA TYR A 131 -4.45 10.91 -14.08
C TYR A 131 -3.82 12.13 -13.40
N LEU A 132 -2.56 11.97 -12.98
CA LEU A 132 -1.73 13.02 -12.39
C LEU A 132 -0.84 13.62 -13.48
N ASN A 133 -0.86 14.94 -13.60
CA ASN A 133 -0.05 15.65 -14.57
C ASN A 133 0.74 16.78 -13.91
N SER A 134 2.06 16.68 -13.92
CA SER A 134 2.99 17.65 -13.33
C SER A 134 2.63 18.00 -11.88
N SER A 135 2.29 16.97 -11.08
CA SER A 135 1.76 17.14 -9.73
C SER A 135 2.50 16.27 -8.71
N CYS A 136 2.53 16.71 -7.46
CA CYS A 136 3.31 16.05 -6.42
C CYS A 136 2.57 15.97 -5.08
N ASN A 137 3.08 15.09 -4.19
CA ASN A 137 2.57 14.89 -2.84
C ASN A 137 1.08 14.52 -2.78
N ASN A 138 0.54 13.88 -3.82
CA ASN A 138 -0.83 13.40 -3.84
C ASN A 138 -0.92 11.97 -3.27
N ASN A 139 -2.01 11.66 -2.59
CA ASN A 139 -2.33 10.36 -2.06
C ASN A 139 -3.51 9.76 -2.82
N ILE A 140 -3.27 8.64 -3.49
CA ILE A 140 -4.26 7.88 -4.25
C ILE A 140 -4.38 6.52 -3.56
N TYR A 141 -5.44 6.29 -2.81
CA TYR A 141 -5.52 5.06 -2.04
C TYR A 141 -6.95 4.52 -1.88
N ASN A 142 -7.07 3.19 -1.75
CA ASN A 142 -8.33 2.47 -1.62
C ASN A 142 -9.33 2.73 -2.76
N ASN A 143 -8.87 3.05 -3.98
CA ASN A 143 -9.73 3.21 -5.14
C ASN A 143 -9.81 1.91 -5.94
N ASN A 144 -10.90 1.71 -6.65
CA ASN A 144 -11.05 0.69 -7.68
C ASN A 144 -11.09 1.39 -9.05
N ALA A 145 -10.00 1.28 -9.82
CA ALA A 145 -9.91 1.84 -11.16
C ALA A 145 -9.91 0.71 -12.19
N SER A 146 -11.07 0.42 -12.76
CA SER A 146 -11.27 -0.74 -13.64
C SER A 146 -11.98 -0.40 -14.94
N ASN A 147 -11.73 -1.18 -15.99
CA ASN A 147 -12.32 -0.98 -17.32
C ASN A 147 -12.01 0.42 -17.90
N ASN A 148 -10.78 0.89 -17.77
CA ASN A 148 -10.26 2.11 -18.41
C ASN A 148 -9.11 1.71 -19.33
N SER A 149 -8.65 2.57 -20.25
CA SER A 149 -7.39 2.30 -20.94
C SER A 149 -6.20 2.36 -19.97
N CYS A 150 -6.20 3.30 -19.04
CA CYS A 150 -5.22 3.32 -17.94
C CYS A 150 -5.96 3.44 -16.60
N GLY A 151 -5.67 2.56 -15.66
CA GLY A 151 -6.29 2.63 -14.33
C GLY A 151 -5.84 3.87 -13.57
N ILE A 152 -4.53 3.98 -13.27
CA ILE A 152 -3.90 5.13 -12.61
C ILE A 152 -2.65 5.52 -13.40
N GLY A 153 -2.63 6.73 -13.96
CA GLY A 153 -1.53 7.26 -14.75
C GLY A 153 -0.85 8.47 -14.10
N LEU A 154 0.48 8.51 -14.15
CA LEU A 154 1.31 9.63 -13.73
C LEU A 154 2.15 10.11 -14.91
N SER A 155 2.16 11.41 -15.17
CA SER A 155 3.06 12.05 -16.13
C SER A 155 3.78 13.23 -15.49
N SER A 156 5.11 13.21 -15.57
CA SER A 156 5.96 14.26 -14.98
C SER A 156 5.61 14.57 -13.51
N SER A 157 5.22 13.53 -12.75
CA SER A 157 4.63 13.66 -11.42
C SER A 157 5.49 12.92 -10.39
N SER A 158 5.79 13.56 -9.27
CA SER A 158 6.76 13.03 -8.30
C SER A 158 6.26 13.07 -6.86
N SER A 159 6.88 12.27 -6.01
CA SER A 159 6.57 12.24 -4.56
C SER A 159 5.09 11.94 -4.26
N ASN A 160 4.42 11.17 -5.12
CA ASN A 160 3.04 10.72 -4.90
C ASN A 160 3.03 9.32 -4.29
N THR A 161 1.97 9.03 -3.53
CA THR A 161 1.72 7.70 -2.96
C THR A 161 0.49 7.09 -3.62
N ILE A 162 0.68 5.94 -4.26
CA ILE A 162 -0.39 5.13 -4.86
C ILE A 162 -0.46 3.84 -4.06
N ALA A 163 -1.47 3.69 -3.20
CA ALA A 163 -1.50 2.57 -2.27
C ALA A 163 -2.88 1.95 -2.08
N ASN A 164 -2.90 0.62 -1.87
CA ASN A 164 -4.11 -0.16 -1.61
C ASN A 164 -5.19 -0.02 -2.70
N ASN A 165 -4.84 0.33 -3.93
CA ASN A 165 -5.80 0.41 -5.02
C ASN A 165 -5.96 -0.95 -5.71
N ILE A 166 -7.14 -1.17 -6.28
CA ILE A 166 -7.40 -2.26 -7.23
C ILE A 166 -7.42 -1.64 -8.63
N VAL A 167 -6.55 -2.13 -9.52
CA VAL A 167 -6.53 -1.73 -10.92
C VAL A 167 -6.70 -2.96 -11.79
N SER A 168 -7.81 -3.04 -12.51
CA SER A 168 -8.14 -4.28 -13.24
C SER A 168 -8.84 -4.03 -14.57
N ASN A 169 -8.62 -4.94 -15.51
CA ASN A 169 -9.23 -4.90 -16.83
C ASN A 169 -8.95 -3.56 -17.56
N ASN A 170 -7.71 -3.09 -17.48
CA ASN A 170 -7.22 -1.90 -18.19
C ASN A 170 -6.13 -2.32 -19.20
N ASP A 171 -5.80 -1.48 -20.18
CA ASP A 171 -4.58 -1.72 -20.97
C ASP A 171 -3.35 -1.58 -20.05
N CYS A 172 -3.30 -0.53 -19.22
CA CYS A 172 -2.30 -0.40 -18.15
C CYS A 172 -2.97 -0.25 -16.78
N GLY A 173 -2.58 -1.07 -15.81
CA GLY A 173 -3.08 -0.93 -14.43
C GLY A 173 -2.57 0.36 -13.79
N ILE A 174 -1.25 0.45 -13.54
CA ILE A 174 -0.58 1.66 -13.03
C ILE A 174 0.54 2.02 -14.01
N ARG A 175 0.53 3.25 -14.53
CA ARG A 175 1.55 3.74 -15.48
C ARG A 175 2.24 5.00 -14.96
N LEU A 176 3.56 4.99 -14.96
CA LEU A 176 4.41 6.13 -14.67
C LEU A 176 5.19 6.51 -15.93
N SER A 177 5.10 7.77 -16.35
CA SER A 177 5.89 8.31 -17.45
C SER A 177 6.61 9.57 -16.97
N LEU A 178 7.94 9.63 -17.11
CA LEU A 178 8.78 10.73 -16.63
C LEU A 178 8.51 11.10 -15.15
N SER A 179 8.20 10.10 -14.32
CA SER A 179 7.69 10.29 -12.96
C SER A 179 8.57 9.60 -11.93
N SER A 180 9.13 10.36 -11.00
CA SER A 180 10.17 9.88 -10.08
C SER A 180 9.81 10.09 -8.62
N ASN A 181 10.50 9.37 -7.73
CA ASN A 181 10.32 9.44 -6.28
C ASN A 181 8.88 9.13 -5.80
N ASN A 182 8.13 8.27 -6.53
CA ASN A 182 6.80 7.85 -6.14
C ASN A 182 6.85 6.52 -5.37
N ILE A 183 5.82 6.27 -4.57
CA ILE A 183 5.62 5.02 -3.83
C ILE A 183 4.39 4.33 -4.39
N ILE A 184 4.57 3.09 -4.90
CA ILE A 184 3.51 2.22 -5.39
C ILE A 184 3.44 1.02 -4.44
N ALA A 185 2.47 1.02 -3.52
CA ALA A 185 2.48 0.09 -2.40
C ALA A 185 1.15 -0.64 -2.19
N SER A 186 1.20 -1.94 -1.95
CA SER A 186 0.02 -2.74 -1.55
C SER A 186 -1.14 -2.66 -2.55
N ASN A 187 -0.87 -2.39 -3.84
CA ASN A 187 -1.90 -2.38 -4.86
C ASN A 187 -2.12 -3.79 -5.41
N THR A 188 -3.32 -4.03 -5.92
CA THR A 188 -3.66 -5.23 -6.68
C THR A 188 -3.85 -4.84 -8.15
N ALA A 189 -2.96 -5.33 -9.02
CA ALA A 189 -3.02 -5.11 -10.46
C ALA A 189 -3.30 -6.43 -11.17
N LEU A 190 -4.50 -6.61 -11.71
CA LEU A 190 -4.92 -7.88 -12.28
C LEU A 190 -5.70 -7.74 -13.59
N ASN A 191 -5.53 -8.71 -14.48
CA ASN A 191 -6.22 -8.76 -15.77
C ASN A 191 -6.04 -7.48 -16.62
N ASN A 192 -4.87 -6.86 -16.57
CA ASN A 192 -4.50 -5.75 -17.45
C ASN A 192 -3.61 -6.29 -18.59
N ASP A 193 -3.29 -5.47 -19.59
CA ASP A 193 -2.20 -5.81 -20.49
C ASP A 193 -0.87 -5.67 -19.77
N TYR A 194 -0.63 -4.55 -19.11
CA TYR A 194 0.51 -4.30 -18.22
C TYR A 194 0.01 -4.04 -16.80
N GLY A 195 0.53 -4.77 -15.81
CA GLY A 195 0.16 -4.57 -14.42
C GLY A 195 0.66 -3.22 -13.90
N ILE A 196 1.99 -3.04 -13.81
CA ILE A 196 2.69 -1.81 -13.40
C ILE A 196 3.76 -1.48 -14.45
N LEU A 197 3.63 -0.34 -15.13
CA LEU A 197 4.49 0.09 -16.22
C LEU A 197 5.21 1.40 -15.90
N PHE A 198 6.55 1.40 -16.00
CA PHE A 198 7.40 2.56 -15.82
C PHE A 198 8.13 2.91 -17.12
N GLU A 199 7.94 4.13 -17.59
CA GLU A 199 8.60 4.68 -18.77
C GLU A 199 9.46 5.88 -18.35
N SER A 200 10.77 5.81 -18.51
CA SER A 200 11.70 6.88 -18.12
C SER A 200 11.44 7.39 -16.69
N SER A 201 11.17 6.48 -15.75
CA SER A 201 10.72 6.82 -14.40
C SER A 201 11.66 6.21 -13.36
N SER A 202 12.36 7.05 -12.60
CA SER A 202 13.47 6.65 -11.74
C SER A 202 13.23 6.95 -10.27
N ASN A 203 14.00 6.32 -9.39
CA ASN A 203 13.95 6.51 -7.94
C ASN A 203 12.56 6.23 -7.32
N ASN A 204 11.78 5.32 -7.91
CA ASN A 204 10.49 4.93 -7.35
C ASN A 204 10.62 3.65 -6.51
N THR A 205 9.68 3.46 -5.59
CA THR A 205 9.57 2.25 -4.78
C THR A 205 8.28 1.50 -5.13
N ILE A 206 8.41 0.24 -5.53
CA ILE A 206 7.31 -0.69 -5.82
C ILE A 206 7.35 -1.77 -4.76
N THR A 207 6.40 -1.77 -3.83
CA THR A 207 6.48 -2.66 -2.68
C THR A 207 5.15 -3.28 -2.27
N ASN A 208 5.19 -4.55 -1.85
CA ASN A 208 4.03 -5.27 -1.33
C ASN A 208 2.83 -5.34 -2.31
N ASN A 209 3.03 -5.18 -3.62
CA ASN A 209 1.94 -5.27 -4.58
C ASN A 209 1.67 -6.73 -4.96
N THR A 210 0.42 -7.03 -5.26
CA THR A 210 -0.01 -8.27 -5.91
C THR A 210 -0.31 -7.98 -7.37
N VAL A 211 0.46 -8.58 -8.27
CA VAL A 211 0.40 -8.30 -9.71
C VAL A 211 0.21 -9.61 -10.46
N SER A 212 -0.99 -9.85 -11.00
CA SER A 212 -1.29 -11.16 -11.55
C SER A 212 -2.21 -11.14 -12.76
N SER A 213 -2.08 -12.18 -13.58
CA SER A 213 -2.96 -12.43 -14.73
C SER A 213 -3.01 -11.25 -15.72
N ASN A 214 -1.87 -10.57 -15.89
CA ASN A 214 -1.75 -9.52 -16.90
C ASN A 214 -1.24 -10.15 -18.22
N ASN A 215 -1.78 -9.69 -19.35
CA ASN A 215 -1.55 -10.34 -20.65
C ASN A 215 -0.08 -10.30 -21.08
N TYR A 216 0.64 -9.22 -20.77
CA TYR A 216 2.06 -9.07 -21.10
C TYR A 216 2.91 -9.14 -19.83
N TYR A 217 3.16 -8.03 -19.18
CA TYR A 217 4.11 -7.98 -18.07
C TYR A 217 3.45 -7.60 -16.76
N GLY A 218 3.87 -8.28 -15.70
CA GLY A 218 3.46 -7.94 -14.35
C GLY A 218 4.02 -6.58 -13.94
N ILE A 219 5.34 -6.47 -13.79
CA ILE A 219 6.07 -5.22 -13.50
C ILE A 219 7.06 -4.97 -14.63
N HIS A 220 6.90 -3.87 -15.36
CA HIS A 220 7.72 -3.55 -16.53
C HIS A 220 8.37 -2.17 -16.39
N LEU A 221 9.70 -2.15 -16.39
CA LEU A 221 10.51 -0.95 -16.43
C LEU A 221 11.10 -0.81 -17.83
N VAL A 222 10.81 0.28 -18.52
CA VAL A 222 11.26 0.46 -19.89
C VAL A 222 11.93 1.81 -20.10
N SER A 223 12.99 1.80 -20.90
CA SER A 223 13.54 2.99 -21.53
C SER A 223 12.95 3.08 -22.95
N PRO A 224 12.14 4.10 -23.25
CA PRO A 224 11.59 4.22 -24.58
C PRO A 224 12.71 4.34 -25.64
N TRP A 225 12.63 3.56 -26.69
CA TRP A 225 13.58 3.59 -27.84
C TRP A 225 13.42 4.84 -28.71
N ILE A 226 12.56 5.79 -28.35
CA ILE A 226 12.28 6.97 -29.15
C ILE A 226 13.39 7.98 -28.99
N ILE A 227 14.26 8.07 -29.99
CA ILE A 227 15.15 9.21 -30.19
C ILE A 227 14.29 10.37 -30.68
N ILE A 228 13.86 11.24 -29.77
CA ILE A 228 13.28 12.51 -30.18
C ILE A 228 14.41 13.37 -30.71
N ILE A 229 14.47 13.53 -32.03
CA ILE A 229 15.46 14.37 -32.69
C ILE A 229 15.35 15.79 -32.10
N GLY A 230 16.36 16.20 -31.34
CA GLY A 230 16.45 17.53 -30.72
C GLY A 230 16.10 17.65 -29.23
N ALA A 231 15.57 16.61 -28.58
CA ALA A 231 15.16 16.67 -27.15
C ALA A 231 16.01 15.84 -26.17
N GLY A 232 17.15 15.32 -26.61
CA GLY A 232 17.97 14.43 -25.76
C GLY A 232 17.42 13.00 -25.65
N ARG A 233 18.28 12.08 -25.23
CA ARG A 233 17.92 10.68 -25.00
C ARG A 233 16.96 10.61 -23.79
N LEU A 234 15.79 10.02 -23.96
CA LEU A 234 14.92 9.72 -22.81
C LEU A 234 15.71 8.84 -21.82
N THR A 235 15.63 9.16 -20.54
CA THR A 235 16.39 8.49 -19.51
C THR A 235 15.81 7.10 -19.24
N SER A 236 16.69 6.15 -18.89
CA SER A 236 16.26 4.82 -18.45
C SER A 236 15.41 4.89 -17.17
N SER A 237 14.60 3.88 -16.92
CA SER A 237 13.92 3.70 -15.63
C SER A 237 14.91 3.09 -14.62
N SER A 238 15.66 3.95 -13.93
CA SER A 238 16.80 3.56 -13.10
C SER A 238 16.61 3.87 -11.61
N ASN A 239 17.43 3.26 -10.77
CA ASN A 239 17.43 3.44 -9.32
C ASN A 239 16.05 3.15 -8.69
N ASN A 240 15.24 2.29 -9.28
CA ASN A 240 13.99 1.88 -8.68
C ASN A 240 14.21 0.70 -7.73
N ILE A 241 13.38 0.61 -6.71
CA ILE A 241 13.38 -0.46 -5.72
C ILE A 241 12.10 -1.28 -5.90
N ILE A 242 12.24 -2.56 -6.28
CA ILE A 242 11.14 -3.52 -6.49
C ILE A 242 11.26 -4.58 -5.40
N VAL A 243 10.47 -4.47 -4.34
CA VAL A 243 10.65 -5.33 -3.16
C VAL A 243 9.33 -5.87 -2.61
N ASN A 244 9.38 -7.11 -2.11
CA ASN A 244 8.25 -7.76 -1.44
C ASN A 244 6.97 -7.86 -2.29
N ASN A 245 7.07 -7.87 -3.63
CA ASN A 245 5.92 -8.03 -4.49
C ASN A 245 5.64 -9.51 -4.77
N THR A 246 4.36 -9.84 -5.00
CA THR A 246 3.94 -11.13 -5.53
C THR A 246 3.51 -10.93 -6.98
N VAL A 247 4.21 -11.59 -7.92
CA VAL A 247 4.02 -11.40 -9.36
C VAL A 247 3.80 -12.76 -10.01
N SER A 248 2.59 -13.01 -10.56
CA SER A 248 2.27 -14.34 -11.07
C SER A 248 1.29 -14.37 -12.24
N ASN A 249 1.34 -15.45 -13.00
CA ASN A 249 0.41 -15.71 -14.10
C ASN A 249 0.41 -14.60 -15.18
N ASN A 250 1.57 -14.01 -15.45
CA ASN A 250 1.76 -13.03 -16.53
C ASN A 250 2.61 -13.68 -17.64
N TYR A 251 2.70 -13.07 -18.81
CA TYR A 251 3.70 -13.47 -19.79
C TYR A 251 5.11 -13.25 -19.22
N GLY A 252 5.46 -12.05 -18.79
CA GLY A 252 6.68 -11.79 -18.03
C GLY A 252 6.39 -11.30 -16.62
N GLY A 253 7.08 -11.85 -15.63
CA GLY A 253 6.89 -11.45 -14.23
C GLY A 253 7.42 -10.04 -13.98
N ILE A 254 8.75 -9.89 -13.83
CA ILE A 254 9.44 -8.60 -13.66
C ILE A 254 10.36 -8.41 -14.87
N CYS A 255 10.09 -7.39 -15.68
CA CYS A 255 10.85 -7.13 -16.91
C CYS A 255 11.53 -5.76 -16.88
N LEU A 256 12.82 -5.73 -17.20
CA LEU A 256 13.65 -4.54 -17.37
C LEU A 256 14.10 -4.46 -18.82
N LEU A 257 13.77 -3.36 -19.50
CA LEU A 257 14.23 -3.07 -20.86
C LEU A 257 14.97 -1.74 -20.90
N GLY A 258 16.28 -1.76 -21.18
CA GLY A 258 17.14 -0.59 -21.16
C GLY A 258 17.19 0.11 -19.79
N SER A 259 17.03 -0.64 -18.69
CA SER A 259 16.80 -0.10 -17.35
C SER A 259 17.84 -0.63 -16.37
N SER A 260 18.69 0.25 -15.85
CA SER A 260 19.89 -0.10 -15.06
C SER A 260 19.85 0.47 -13.64
N ASN A 261 20.73 -0.02 -12.78
CA ASN A 261 20.84 0.42 -11.38
C ASN A 261 19.58 0.19 -10.54
N ASN A 262 18.76 -0.81 -10.85
CA ASN A 262 17.57 -1.13 -10.07
C ASN A 262 17.86 -2.23 -9.05
N THR A 263 17.09 -2.26 -7.98
CA THR A 263 17.11 -3.33 -6.97
C THR A 263 15.82 -4.15 -7.06
N ILE A 264 15.96 -5.46 -7.26
CA ILE A 264 14.85 -6.43 -7.30
C ILE A 264 15.09 -7.40 -6.14
N ALA A 265 14.35 -7.27 -5.04
CA ALA A 265 14.64 -8.07 -3.86
C ALA A 265 13.40 -8.56 -3.12
N ASN A 266 13.49 -9.75 -2.50
CA ASN A 266 12.42 -10.33 -1.69
C ASN A 266 11.08 -10.48 -2.44
N ASN A 267 11.08 -10.60 -3.77
CA ASN A 267 9.85 -10.81 -4.53
C ASN A 267 9.56 -12.30 -4.69
N ILE A 268 8.27 -12.63 -4.79
CA ILE A 268 7.80 -13.96 -5.21
C ILE A 268 7.34 -13.83 -6.66
N VAL A 269 8.01 -14.53 -7.59
CA VAL A 269 7.74 -14.45 -9.02
C VAL A 269 7.46 -15.86 -9.54
N SER A 270 6.20 -16.16 -9.90
CA SER A 270 5.84 -17.54 -10.20
C SER A 270 4.77 -17.70 -11.28
N ASN A 271 4.79 -18.85 -11.96
CA ASN A 271 3.79 -19.20 -12.97
C ASN A 271 3.67 -18.15 -14.10
N ASN A 272 4.77 -17.50 -14.46
CA ASN A 272 4.86 -16.66 -15.65
C ASN A 272 5.53 -17.48 -16.78
N ASP A 273 5.57 -16.98 -18.02
CA ASP A 273 6.44 -17.62 -19.01
C ASP A 273 7.90 -17.26 -18.66
N TYR A 274 8.22 -15.99 -18.44
CA TYR A 274 9.53 -15.53 -17.94
C TYR A 274 9.38 -14.99 -16.53
N GLY A 275 10.19 -15.49 -15.58
CA GLY A 275 10.16 -15.01 -14.20
C GLY A 275 10.72 -13.58 -14.09
N ILE A 276 12.04 -13.42 -14.19
CA ILE A 276 12.74 -12.13 -14.22
C ILE A 276 13.43 -12.00 -15.59
N HIS A 277 13.14 -10.95 -16.33
CA HIS A 277 13.66 -10.74 -17.68
C HIS A 277 14.40 -9.40 -17.80
N LEU A 278 15.68 -9.44 -18.14
CA LEU A 278 16.52 -8.27 -18.39
C LEU A 278 16.95 -8.25 -19.87
N LEU A 279 16.66 -7.14 -20.55
CA LEU A 279 17.13 -6.87 -21.91
C LEU A 279 17.82 -5.49 -21.94
N ASP A 280 19.07 -5.43 -22.44
CA ASP A 280 19.88 -4.20 -22.43
C ASP A 280 19.95 -3.52 -21.05
N SER A 281 19.96 -4.31 -19.96
CA SER A 281 19.76 -3.83 -18.59
C SER A 281 20.89 -4.33 -17.67
N GLY A 282 21.86 -3.49 -17.42
CA GLY A 282 23.04 -3.82 -16.60
C GLY A 282 23.05 -3.14 -15.22
N ASN A 283 23.99 -3.55 -14.39
CA ASN A 283 24.24 -2.95 -13.07
C ASN A 283 23.02 -2.97 -12.14
N ASN A 284 22.17 -4.01 -12.23
CA ASN A 284 21.06 -4.21 -11.31
C ASN A 284 21.46 -5.20 -10.21
N THR A 285 20.82 -5.09 -9.04
CA THR A 285 20.95 -6.05 -7.94
C THR A 285 19.68 -6.89 -7.86
N ILE A 286 19.83 -8.21 -7.95
CA ILE A 286 18.73 -9.19 -7.89
C ILE A 286 19.02 -10.14 -6.74
N ALA A 287 18.33 -9.97 -5.61
CA ALA A 287 18.68 -10.72 -4.41
C ALA A 287 17.46 -11.16 -3.59
N ASN A 288 17.57 -12.31 -2.93
CA ASN A 288 16.55 -12.83 -2.01
C ASN A 288 15.17 -13.05 -2.67
N ASN A 289 15.08 -13.23 -3.99
CA ASN A 289 13.83 -13.51 -4.66
C ASN A 289 13.54 -15.00 -4.68
N THR A 290 12.27 -15.38 -4.67
CA THR A 290 11.82 -16.73 -5.00
C THR A 290 11.19 -16.71 -6.38
N VAL A 291 11.87 -17.35 -7.34
CA VAL A 291 11.47 -17.41 -8.75
C VAL A 291 11.15 -18.85 -9.09
N SER A 292 9.87 -19.18 -9.26
CA SER A 292 9.45 -20.58 -9.30
C SER A 292 8.36 -20.89 -10.31
N SER A 293 8.42 -22.10 -10.88
CA SER A 293 7.36 -22.64 -11.73
C SER A 293 7.04 -21.75 -12.94
N ASN A 294 8.06 -21.06 -13.50
CA ASN A 294 7.87 -20.28 -14.71
C ASN A 294 8.00 -21.22 -15.94
N ASN A 295 7.17 -20.99 -16.96
CA ASN A 295 6.98 -21.94 -18.06
C ASN A 295 8.18 -22.06 -18.99
N ASP A 296 8.95 -20.96 -19.17
CA ASP A 296 10.16 -20.95 -19.96
C ASP A 296 11.39 -20.78 -19.04
N TYR A 297 11.69 -19.56 -18.61
CA TYR A 297 12.90 -19.25 -17.84
C TYR A 297 12.59 -18.69 -16.46
N GLY A 298 13.35 -19.14 -15.45
CA GLY A 298 13.39 -18.49 -14.15
C GLY A 298 13.93 -17.07 -14.26
N ILE A 299 15.16 -16.94 -14.80
CA ILE A 299 15.76 -15.65 -15.16
C ILE A 299 16.30 -15.67 -16.58
N LEU A 300 15.97 -14.63 -17.36
CA LEU A 300 16.50 -14.41 -18.70
C LEU A 300 17.29 -13.11 -18.75
N LEU A 301 18.53 -13.19 -19.24
CA LEU A 301 19.41 -12.05 -19.45
C LEU A 301 19.86 -12.00 -20.90
N ALA A 302 19.58 -10.90 -21.59
CA ALA A 302 20.06 -10.67 -22.95
C ALA A 302 20.72 -9.30 -23.04
N CYS A 303 21.98 -9.25 -23.52
CA CYS A 303 22.79 -8.03 -23.58
C CYS A 303 22.81 -7.28 -22.23
N SER A 304 22.81 -8.02 -21.10
CA SER A 304 22.58 -7.49 -19.75
C SER A 304 23.71 -7.92 -18.82
N SER A 305 24.72 -7.07 -18.69
CA SER A 305 25.95 -7.38 -17.97
C SER A 305 26.10 -6.60 -16.66
N ILE A 306 27.04 -7.04 -15.82
CA ILE A 306 27.39 -6.37 -14.55
C ILE A 306 26.22 -6.37 -13.54
N ASN A 307 25.26 -7.27 -13.69
CA ASN A 307 24.26 -7.48 -12.66
C ASN A 307 24.81 -8.35 -11.52
N ILE A 308 24.37 -8.10 -10.28
CA ILE A 308 24.74 -8.87 -9.09
C ILE A 308 23.51 -9.70 -8.70
N ILE A 309 23.64 -11.04 -8.80
CA ILE A 309 22.52 -11.98 -8.67
C ILE A 309 22.90 -13.01 -7.61
N TYR A 310 22.32 -12.91 -6.41
CA TYR A 310 22.70 -13.77 -5.30
C TYR A 310 21.55 -13.98 -4.31
N LEU A 311 21.61 -15.08 -3.56
CA LEU A 311 20.59 -15.47 -2.57
C LEU A 311 19.17 -15.57 -3.17
N ASN A 312 19.05 -15.86 -4.47
CA ASN A 312 17.76 -16.14 -5.07
C ASN A 312 17.46 -17.64 -5.05
N ASN A 313 16.20 -18.00 -4.94
CA ASN A 313 15.72 -19.36 -5.12
C ASN A 313 15.15 -19.50 -6.53
N PHE A 314 15.81 -20.29 -7.40
CA PHE A 314 15.28 -20.70 -8.69
C PHE A 314 14.75 -22.12 -8.58
N ILE A 315 13.41 -22.26 -8.61
CA ILE A 315 12.75 -23.53 -8.23
C ILE A 315 11.79 -24.00 -9.32
N ASN A 316 12.05 -25.19 -9.88
CA ASN A 316 11.15 -25.86 -10.82
C ASN A 316 10.72 -24.97 -12.00
N ASN A 317 11.58 -24.07 -12.47
CA ASN A 317 11.35 -23.43 -13.76
C ASN A 317 11.71 -24.41 -14.88
N THR A 318 11.15 -24.25 -16.07
CA THR A 318 11.52 -25.14 -17.19
C THR A 318 13.02 -25.09 -17.45
N ASP A 319 13.57 -23.88 -17.60
CA ASP A 319 14.98 -23.60 -17.50
C ASP A 319 15.22 -22.60 -16.36
N GLN A 320 16.18 -22.86 -15.47
CA GLN A 320 16.41 -21.97 -14.35
C GLN A 320 16.97 -20.62 -14.80
N VAL A 321 17.83 -20.63 -15.81
CA VAL A 321 18.54 -19.45 -16.31
C VAL A 321 18.81 -19.57 -17.79
N TYR A 322 18.65 -18.46 -18.52
CA TYR A 322 19.19 -18.24 -19.86
C TYR A 322 19.95 -16.92 -19.91
N SER A 323 21.22 -16.96 -20.33
CA SER A 323 22.11 -15.80 -20.36
C SER A 323 22.76 -15.70 -21.74
N TYR A 324 22.41 -14.68 -22.51
CA TYR A 324 22.93 -14.45 -23.86
C TYR A 324 23.62 -13.09 -23.94
N ASP A 325 24.87 -13.06 -24.48
CA ASP A 325 25.69 -11.86 -24.62
C ASP A 325 25.74 -11.01 -23.32
N SER A 326 25.89 -11.71 -22.18
CA SER A 326 25.77 -11.15 -20.85
C SER A 326 26.83 -11.75 -19.93
N THR A 327 27.51 -10.91 -19.15
CA THR A 327 28.47 -11.35 -18.12
C THR A 327 28.09 -10.75 -16.77
N ASN A 328 27.81 -11.58 -15.78
CA ASN A 328 27.19 -11.17 -14.51
C ASN A 328 27.95 -11.78 -13.30
N ILE A 329 27.68 -11.24 -12.12
CA ILE A 329 28.20 -11.74 -10.84
C ILE A 329 27.07 -12.54 -10.18
N TRP A 330 27.27 -13.86 -10.03
CA TRP A 330 26.26 -14.79 -9.54
C TRP A 330 26.38 -15.12 -8.05
N ASN A 331 27.12 -14.33 -7.31
CA ASN A 331 27.30 -14.44 -5.86
C ASN A 331 27.36 -13.06 -5.19
N SER A 332 27.29 -13.05 -3.88
CA SER A 332 27.52 -11.84 -3.09
C SER A 332 28.89 -11.23 -3.37
N THR A 333 28.97 -9.90 -3.37
CA THR A 333 30.24 -9.16 -3.60
C THR A 333 31.19 -9.22 -2.41
N GLU A 334 30.65 -9.53 -1.23
CA GLU A 334 31.40 -9.69 0.01
C GLU A 334 31.01 -11.01 0.68
N LYS A 335 31.90 -11.51 1.56
CA LYS A 335 31.60 -12.67 2.37
C LYS A 335 30.52 -12.34 3.38
N ILE A 336 29.53 -13.20 3.47
CA ILE A 336 28.38 -13.08 4.36
C ILE A 336 28.53 -14.11 5.50
N THR A 337 28.24 -13.71 6.73
CA THR A 337 28.14 -14.64 7.84
C THR A 337 26.72 -15.20 7.92
N TYR A 338 26.62 -16.52 7.95
CA TYR A 338 25.34 -17.24 7.92
C TYR A 338 25.37 -18.45 8.87
N THR A 339 24.22 -19.05 9.09
CA THR A 339 24.09 -20.28 9.88
C THR A 339 23.54 -21.39 9.00
N TYR A 340 24.25 -22.51 8.91
CA TYR A 340 23.80 -23.70 8.20
C TYR A 340 23.89 -24.92 9.10
N ASN A 341 22.80 -25.70 9.21
CA ASN A 341 22.69 -26.86 10.07
C ASN A 341 23.16 -26.60 11.53
N GLY A 342 22.84 -25.40 12.05
CA GLY A 342 23.16 -24.98 13.43
C GLY A 342 24.60 -24.54 13.68
N LYS A 343 25.44 -24.46 12.63
CA LYS A 343 26.82 -23.94 12.69
C LYS A 343 26.93 -22.63 11.94
N GLN A 344 27.78 -21.75 12.42
CA GLN A 344 28.06 -20.47 11.78
C GLN A 344 29.24 -20.59 10.83
N TYR A 345 29.08 -20.03 9.65
CA TYR A 345 30.08 -19.95 8.58
C TYR A 345 30.18 -18.52 8.03
N THR A 346 31.24 -18.24 7.27
CA THR A 346 31.43 -16.97 6.58
C THR A 346 32.03 -17.25 5.21
N ASN A 347 31.24 -17.07 4.15
CA ASN A 347 31.65 -17.34 2.78
C ASN A 347 30.91 -16.41 1.80
N TYR A 348 31.30 -16.39 0.52
CA TYR A 348 30.45 -15.87 -0.55
C TYR A 348 29.23 -16.78 -0.70
N LEU A 349 28.09 -16.22 -1.07
CA LEU A 349 26.85 -16.94 -1.27
C LEU A 349 26.27 -16.62 -2.65
N GLY A 350 26.03 -17.64 -3.43
CA GLY A 350 25.38 -17.57 -4.73
C GLY A 350 23.87 -17.75 -4.63
N ASN A 351 23.30 -18.58 -5.50
CA ASN A 351 21.85 -18.81 -5.60
C ASN A 351 21.52 -20.28 -5.33
N TYR A 352 20.29 -20.54 -4.92
CA TYR A 352 19.74 -21.88 -4.88
C TYR A 352 19.11 -22.25 -6.24
N TRP A 353 19.55 -23.36 -6.79
CA TRP A 353 19.10 -23.94 -8.05
C TRP A 353 18.48 -25.31 -7.77
N SER A 354 17.18 -25.49 -7.99
CA SER A 354 16.51 -26.74 -7.63
C SER A 354 17.00 -27.96 -8.43
N ASP A 355 17.67 -27.75 -9.52
CA ASP A 355 18.28 -28.79 -10.38
C ASP A 355 19.78 -28.97 -10.15
N TYR A 356 20.41 -28.24 -9.22
CA TYR A 356 21.81 -28.40 -8.86
C TYR A 356 22.11 -29.82 -8.35
N LYS A 357 23.20 -30.44 -8.87
CA LYS A 357 23.60 -31.83 -8.59
C LYS A 357 24.98 -31.94 -7.92
N GLY A 358 25.65 -30.83 -7.63
CA GLY A 358 26.95 -30.84 -6.94
C GLY A 358 26.82 -31.28 -5.49
N GLY A 359 27.98 -31.60 -4.91
CA GLY A 359 28.11 -31.97 -3.51
C GLY A 359 28.50 -30.79 -2.61
N ASP A 360 28.48 -31.01 -1.30
CA ASP A 360 28.93 -30.11 -0.24
C ASP A 360 29.73 -31.00 0.77
N ALA A 361 31.02 -31.19 0.49
CA ALA A 361 31.83 -32.15 1.25
C ALA A 361 32.25 -31.64 2.63
N ASP A 362 32.37 -30.33 2.81
CA ASP A 362 32.72 -29.69 4.08
C ASP A 362 31.50 -29.30 4.91
N SER A 363 30.30 -29.51 4.34
CA SER A 363 29.01 -29.29 5.00
C SER A 363 28.80 -27.84 5.46
N ASP A 364 29.32 -26.87 4.70
CA ASP A 364 29.14 -25.45 4.97
C ASP A 364 27.85 -24.89 4.34
N GLY A 365 27.18 -25.67 3.50
CA GLY A 365 25.93 -25.29 2.81
C GLY A 365 26.16 -24.68 1.42
N VAL A 366 27.41 -24.51 0.99
CA VAL A 366 27.77 -24.03 -0.34
C VAL A 366 28.31 -25.21 -1.15
N GLY A 367 27.83 -25.38 -2.37
CA GLY A 367 28.26 -26.49 -3.22
C GLY A 367 29.70 -26.31 -3.68
N ASP A 368 30.47 -27.41 -3.63
CA ASP A 368 31.88 -27.45 -4.03
C ASP A 368 32.10 -27.34 -5.56
N THR A 369 31.09 -27.54 -6.35
CA THR A 369 31.12 -27.47 -7.81
C THR A 369 30.30 -26.31 -8.30
N PRO A 370 30.86 -25.42 -9.15
CA PRO A 370 30.05 -24.32 -9.70
C PRO A 370 28.81 -24.80 -10.47
N TYR A 371 27.71 -24.04 -10.37
CA TYR A 371 26.56 -24.20 -11.25
C TYR A 371 26.85 -23.49 -12.57
N SER A 372 26.84 -24.23 -13.68
CA SER A 372 27.17 -23.70 -15.00
C SER A 372 26.02 -22.87 -15.58
N ILE A 373 26.35 -21.70 -16.09
CA ILE A 373 25.42 -20.76 -16.73
C ILE A 373 26.03 -20.37 -18.07
N ASP A 374 25.24 -20.17 -19.11
CA ASP A 374 25.70 -19.84 -20.48
C ASP A 374 26.84 -18.81 -20.56
N GLY A 375 28.08 -19.26 -20.50
CA GLY A 375 29.29 -18.42 -20.51
C GLY A 375 29.71 -17.88 -19.13
N ASP A 376 28.92 -18.05 -18.09
CA ASP A 376 29.19 -17.67 -16.70
C ASP A 376 29.08 -18.88 -15.75
N ALA A 377 29.25 -18.67 -14.45
CA ALA A 377 29.03 -19.69 -13.43
C ALA A 377 28.66 -19.05 -12.08
N ASP A 378 27.73 -19.66 -11.36
CA ASP A 378 27.58 -19.44 -9.92
C ASP A 378 28.62 -20.34 -9.21
N ASN A 379 29.67 -19.72 -8.68
CA ASN A 379 30.77 -20.42 -8.02
C ASN A 379 30.46 -20.78 -6.56
N TYR A 380 29.34 -20.35 -6.03
CA TYR A 380 28.92 -20.55 -4.63
C TYR A 380 27.46 -20.99 -4.53
N PRO A 381 27.02 -22.01 -5.32
CA PRO A 381 25.61 -22.40 -5.35
C PRO A 381 25.16 -22.90 -3.98
N LEU A 382 23.97 -22.55 -3.58
CA LEU A 382 23.43 -22.93 -2.28
C LEU A 382 22.83 -24.33 -2.33
N MET A 383 23.08 -25.12 -1.28
CA MET A 383 22.53 -26.47 -1.11
C MET A 383 21.05 -26.48 -0.70
N GLN A 384 20.57 -25.40 -0.15
CA GLN A 384 19.19 -25.22 0.34
C GLN A 384 18.67 -23.82 -0.05
N PRO A 385 17.38 -23.57 -0.08
CA PRO A 385 16.83 -22.24 -0.22
C PRO A 385 17.44 -21.24 0.76
N TRP A 386 17.68 -20.01 0.29
CA TRP A 386 18.49 -19.00 1.00
C TRP A 386 17.95 -18.70 2.42
N GLU A 387 16.66 -18.84 2.67
CA GLU A 387 16.06 -18.62 4.00
C GLU A 387 16.63 -19.59 5.06
N ARG A 388 17.18 -20.73 4.63
CA ARG A 388 17.81 -21.71 5.54
C ARG A 388 19.17 -21.26 6.05
N TYR A 389 19.80 -20.29 5.40
CA TYR A 389 21.10 -19.73 5.78
C TYR A 389 20.96 -18.56 6.75
N PHE A 390 19.84 -17.92 6.71
CA PHE A 390 19.46 -16.86 7.63
C PHE A 390 18.22 -17.33 8.38
N PRO A 391 18.34 -18.44 9.18
CA PRO A 391 17.25 -18.69 10.06
C PRO A 391 17.13 -17.39 10.86
N THR A 392 16.14 -16.57 10.52
CA THR A 392 15.53 -15.81 11.57
C THR A 392 15.40 -16.87 12.64
N ALA A 393 16.18 -16.78 13.77
CA ALA A 393 15.81 -17.51 14.94
C ALA A 393 14.29 -17.48 14.94
N PRO A 394 13.56 -18.59 15.18
CA PRO A 394 12.17 -18.43 15.47
C PRO A 394 12.11 -17.54 16.72
N THR A 395 12.44 -16.27 16.54
CA THR A 395 11.60 -15.27 17.11
C THR A 395 10.30 -15.64 16.46
N PRO A 396 9.29 -16.18 17.21
CA PRO A 396 7.98 -15.76 16.86
C PRO A 396 8.21 -14.29 16.60
N ILE A 397 8.02 -13.77 15.38
CA ILE A 397 7.76 -12.35 15.22
C ILE A 397 6.79 -12.16 16.36
N PRO A 398 7.18 -11.49 17.47
CA PRO A 398 6.21 -11.32 18.52
C PRO A 398 5.12 -10.65 17.73
N VAL A 399 4.03 -11.42 17.48
CA VAL A 399 2.85 -10.86 16.83
C VAL A 399 2.61 -9.70 17.72
N GLN A 400 3.02 -8.50 17.25
CA GLN A 400 3.11 -7.35 18.14
C GLN A 400 1.67 -7.08 18.45
N THR A 401 1.24 -7.64 19.56
CA THR A 401 -0.12 -7.55 20.04
C THR A 401 -0.22 -6.27 20.82
N PHE A 402 -1.30 -5.58 20.69
CA PHE A 402 -1.66 -4.55 21.63
C PHE A 402 -2.45 -5.26 22.75
N ASP A 403 -1.84 -5.43 23.90
CA ASP A 403 -2.39 -6.21 25.00
C ASP A 403 -2.37 -5.37 26.29
N THR A 404 -3.55 -5.11 26.84
CA THR A 404 -3.70 -4.40 28.11
C THR A 404 -3.38 -5.29 29.31
N GLY A 405 -3.32 -6.61 29.11
CA GLY A 405 -3.20 -7.58 30.19
C GLY A 405 -4.43 -7.62 31.09
N ARG A 406 -4.30 -8.41 32.16
CA ARG A 406 -5.30 -8.47 33.24
C ARG A 406 -4.99 -7.43 34.30
N PRO A 407 -5.99 -6.70 34.84
CA PRO A 407 -5.77 -5.80 35.97
C PRO A 407 -5.59 -6.59 37.28
N ASP A 408 -4.81 -6.06 38.22
CA ASP A 408 -4.64 -6.64 39.55
C ASP A 408 -5.96 -6.69 40.32
N ASN A 409 -6.80 -5.67 40.14
CA ASN A 409 -8.14 -5.62 40.70
C ASN A 409 -9.17 -5.27 39.61
N PRO A 410 -9.90 -6.26 39.08
CA PRO A 410 -10.88 -6.05 38.03
C PRO A 410 -12.22 -5.46 38.50
N TYR A 411 -12.44 -5.32 39.80
CA TYR A 411 -13.72 -4.90 40.39
C TYR A 411 -13.71 -3.44 40.87
N PRO A 412 -14.86 -2.71 40.76
CA PRO A 412 -16.11 -3.15 40.15
C PRO A 412 -15.97 -3.40 38.65
N SER A 413 -16.74 -4.37 38.13
CA SER A 413 -16.75 -4.80 36.73
C SER A 413 -18.20 -4.96 36.30
N ILE A 414 -18.60 -4.28 35.23
CA ILE A 414 -19.94 -4.35 34.66
C ILE A 414 -19.84 -4.12 33.14
N SER A 415 -20.76 -4.69 32.38
CA SER A 415 -20.84 -4.43 30.94
C SER A 415 -21.12 -2.97 30.64
N GLY A 416 -20.66 -2.49 29.51
CA GLY A 416 -20.88 -1.10 29.11
C GLY A 416 -20.20 -0.74 27.80
N LYS A 417 -20.26 0.54 27.47
CA LYS A 417 -19.65 1.12 26.28
C LYS A 417 -18.41 1.94 26.67
N PHE A 418 -17.27 1.51 26.20
CA PHE A 418 -16.01 2.23 26.26
C PHE A 418 -15.79 3.07 25.01
N VAL A 419 -15.34 4.30 25.18
CA VAL A 419 -14.85 5.19 24.13
C VAL A 419 -13.48 5.72 24.56
N GLY A 420 -12.50 5.63 23.70
CA GLY A 420 -11.15 6.03 24.03
C GLY A 420 -10.23 6.14 22.81
N THR A 421 -8.93 6.18 23.08
CA THR A 421 -7.89 6.24 22.03
C THR A 421 -6.80 5.20 22.27
N ILE A 422 -6.26 4.65 21.19
CA ILE A 422 -5.06 3.83 21.19
C ILE A 422 -3.96 4.57 20.44
N LYS A 423 -2.76 4.56 21.00
CA LYS A 423 -1.52 5.00 20.35
C LYS A 423 -0.46 3.93 20.56
N THR A 424 0.18 3.47 19.48
CA THR A 424 1.17 2.40 19.54
C THR A 424 2.58 2.93 19.32
N ASP A 425 3.58 2.29 19.93
CA ASP A 425 5.00 2.59 19.73
C ASP A 425 5.60 1.74 18.59
N LYS A 426 4.89 0.70 18.18
CA LYS A 426 5.27 -0.25 17.13
C LYS A 426 4.08 -0.53 16.22
N LYS A 427 4.34 -1.02 15.01
CA LYS A 427 3.29 -1.45 14.09
C LYS A 427 2.56 -2.67 14.65
N ILE A 428 1.25 -2.57 14.88
CA ILE A 428 0.38 -3.68 15.29
C ILE A 428 -0.47 -4.11 14.10
N ILE A 429 -0.51 -5.40 13.84
CA ILE A 429 -1.41 -5.99 12.84
C ILE A 429 -2.36 -6.93 13.57
N ALA A 430 -3.66 -6.66 13.52
CA ALA A 430 -4.66 -7.46 14.20
C ALA A 430 -5.84 -7.79 13.29
N LYS A 431 -6.38 -8.99 13.47
CA LYS A 431 -7.63 -9.44 12.83
C LYS A 431 -8.72 -9.69 13.86
N LYS A 432 -8.33 -9.79 15.13
CA LYS A 432 -9.24 -10.17 16.22
C LYS A 432 -9.04 -9.27 17.44
N LEU A 433 -10.12 -9.12 18.22
CA LEU A 433 -10.10 -8.55 19.55
C LEU A 433 -10.51 -9.64 20.54
N TYR A 434 -9.65 -9.89 21.51
CA TYR A 434 -9.89 -10.77 22.66
C TYR A 434 -10.29 -9.92 23.88
N THR A 435 -11.25 -10.40 24.69
CA THR A 435 -11.69 -9.76 25.92
C THR A 435 -11.34 -10.63 27.12
N TYR A 436 -10.69 -10.05 28.10
CA TYR A 436 -10.45 -10.71 29.38
C TYR A 436 -11.73 -10.71 30.21
N ALA A 437 -12.30 -11.90 30.45
CA ALA A 437 -13.47 -12.06 31.28
C ALA A 437 -13.10 -12.16 32.77
N CYS A 438 -13.96 -11.66 33.67
CA CYS A 438 -13.88 -12.00 35.09
C CYS A 438 -14.15 -13.49 35.30
N GLU A 439 -13.47 -14.09 36.27
CA GLU A 439 -13.59 -15.52 36.58
C GLU A 439 -15.04 -15.90 36.88
N GLY A 440 -15.50 -17.00 36.30
CA GLY A 440 -16.87 -17.49 36.46
C GLY A 440 -17.95 -16.69 35.67
N THR A 441 -17.55 -15.72 34.86
CA THR A 441 -18.47 -14.93 34.02
C THR A 441 -18.24 -15.20 32.53
N GLY A 442 -19.24 -14.90 31.71
CA GLY A 442 -19.16 -15.04 30.27
C GLY A 442 -18.67 -13.78 29.55
N GLY A 443 -17.77 -12.98 30.14
CA GLY A 443 -17.33 -11.68 29.58
C GLY A 443 -16.85 -11.79 28.13
N HIS A 444 -17.46 -10.98 27.26
CA HIS A 444 -17.15 -10.90 25.84
C HIS A 444 -17.32 -9.46 25.33
N THR A 445 -16.86 -9.18 24.17
CA THR A 445 -17.14 -7.93 23.46
C THR A 445 -18.23 -8.17 22.43
N GLU A 446 -19.31 -7.39 22.47
CA GLU A 446 -20.43 -7.46 21.52
C GLU A 446 -20.11 -6.68 20.23
N TYR A 447 -19.37 -5.57 20.38
CA TYR A 447 -19.02 -4.69 19.29
C TYR A 447 -17.68 -4.01 19.54
N ALA A 448 -16.85 -3.90 18.50
CA ALA A 448 -15.66 -3.07 18.54
C ALA A 448 -15.52 -2.30 17.22
N LEU A 449 -15.09 -1.04 17.34
CA LEU A 449 -14.80 -0.16 16.22
C LEU A 449 -13.45 0.52 16.47
N ILE A 450 -12.53 0.45 15.52
CA ILE A 450 -11.26 1.16 15.55
C ILE A 450 -11.17 2.01 14.29
N CYS A 451 -10.95 3.32 14.46
CA CYS A 451 -10.86 4.28 13.36
C CYS A 451 -9.65 5.20 13.49
N ASN A 452 -9.10 5.59 12.34
CA ASN A 452 -8.32 6.82 12.22
C ASN A 452 -9.05 7.82 11.30
N SER A 453 -8.35 8.83 10.81
CA SER A 453 -8.93 9.82 9.87
C SER A 453 -9.30 9.24 8.50
N SER A 454 -8.84 8.02 8.18
CA SER A 454 -8.87 7.47 6.83
C SER A 454 -9.66 6.16 6.73
N TRP A 455 -9.82 5.41 7.81
CA TRP A 455 -10.52 4.12 7.80
C TRP A 455 -11.08 3.76 9.16
N CYS A 456 -12.06 2.86 9.13
CA CYS A 456 -12.59 2.14 10.28
C CYS A 456 -12.53 0.63 10.06
N ALA A 457 -12.32 -0.10 11.14
CA ALA A 457 -12.48 -1.54 11.21
C ALA A 457 -13.51 -1.88 12.27
N GLU A 458 -14.49 -2.69 11.92
CA GLU A 458 -15.61 -3.07 12.75
C GLU A 458 -15.56 -4.56 13.06
N ALA A 459 -15.91 -4.94 14.29
CA ALA A 459 -16.09 -6.32 14.70
C ALA A 459 -17.40 -6.45 15.46
N LYS A 460 -18.16 -7.51 15.16
CA LYS A 460 -19.45 -7.83 15.80
C LYS A 460 -19.43 -9.25 16.35
N TRP A 461 -20.05 -9.42 17.47
CA TRP A 461 -20.19 -10.72 18.09
C TRP A 461 -21.26 -11.56 17.40
N GLU A 462 -20.94 -12.83 17.11
CA GLU A 462 -21.80 -13.76 16.39
C GLU A 462 -22.49 -14.80 17.30
N GLY A 463 -22.41 -14.62 18.60
CA GLY A 463 -23.02 -15.52 19.61
C GLY A 463 -22.07 -16.52 20.24
N TYR A 464 -22.59 -17.38 21.13
CA TYR A 464 -21.82 -18.35 21.92
C TYR A 464 -21.35 -19.60 21.14
N ARG A 465 -21.29 -19.56 19.83
CA ARG A 465 -20.79 -20.68 19.03
C ARG A 465 -19.28 -20.51 18.79
N GLY A 466 -18.48 -21.44 19.33
CA GLY A 466 -17.01 -21.43 19.19
C GLY A 466 -16.32 -20.54 20.21
N ASP A 467 -15.27 -19.85 19.78
CA ASP A 467 -14.48 -18.96 20.65
C ASP A 467 -15.17 -17.60 20.83
N TRP A 468 -16.01 -17.51 21.82
CA TRP A 468 -16.84 -16.35 22.10
C TRP A 468 -16.13 -15.19 22.82
N MET A 469 -14.86 -15.40 23.26
CA MET A 469 -14.02 -14.34 23.83
C MET A 469 -13.33 -13.51 22.74
N ASN A 470 -13.25 -14.01 21.50
CA ASN A 470 -12.69 -13.31 20.38
C ASN A 470 -13.77 -12.88 19.39
N ILE A 471 -13.70 -11.63 18.97
CA ILE A 471 -14.47 -11.13 17.82
C ILE A 471 -13.52 -10.77 16.68
N SER A 472 -13.95 -11.04 15.43
CA SER A 472 -13.14 -10.82 14.24
C SER A 472 -13.51 -9.50 13.57
N PHE A 473 -12.50 -8.69 13.22
CA PHE A 473 -12.70 -7.48 12.45
C PHE A 473 -13.06 -7.80 10.98
N ASN A 474 -13.91 -6.98 10.39
CA ASN A 474 -14.30 -7.07 8.97
C ASN A 474 -13.14 -6.78 8.01
N ARG A 475 -12.03 -6.25 8.52
CA ARG A 475 -10.76 -6.04 7.81
C ARG A 475 -9.57 -6.14 8.76
N THR A 476 -8.38 -6.32 8.22
CA THR A 476 -7.16 -6.25 9.02
C THR A 476 -6.97 -4.83 9.58
N VAL A 477 -6.84 -4.74 10.90
CA VAL A 477 -6.49 -3.51 11.63
C VAL A 477 -4.98 -3.35 11.56
N VAL A 478 -4.50 -2.23 11.04
CA VAL A 478 -3.08 -1.87 11.04
C VAL A 478 -2.91 -0.58 11.81
N LEU A 479 -2.35 -0.66 13.01
CA LEU A 479 -2.01 0.51 13.83
C LEU A 479 -0.54 0.86 13.56
N MET A 480 -0.30 2.05 13.03
CA MET A 480 1.05 2.54 12.75
C MET A 480 1.67 3.18 13.99
N PRO A 481 3.00 3.08 14.17
CA PRO A 481 3.68 3.72 15.29
C PRO A 481 3.40 5.21 15.39
N TYR A 482 3.16 5.68 16.61
CA TYR A 482 2.95 7.09 16.97
C TYR A 482 1.67 7.73 16.43
N GLU A 483 0.84 7.02 15.65
CA GLU A 483 -0.49 7.47 15.26
C GLU A 483 -1.52 7.22 16.38
N THR A 484 -2.55 8.05 16.42
CA THR A 484 -3.65 7.93 17.37
C THR A 484 -4.91 7.41 16.67
N TYR A 485 -5.51 6.38 17.22
CA TYR A 485 -6.72 5.74 16.72
C TYR A 485 -7.85 5.87 17.74
N ASN A 486 -9.04 6.23 17.29
CA ASN A 486 -10.23 6.19 18.11
C ASN A 486 -10.70 4.75 18.25
N ILE A 487 -11.08 4.34 19.45
CA ILE A 487 -11.60 3.01 19.72
C ILE A 487 -12.90 3.10 20.50
N THR A 488 -13.88 2.31 20.07
CA THR A 488 -15.14 2.09 20.79
C THR A 488 -15.30 0.60 21.02
N ILE A 489 -15.62 0.19 22.24
CA ILE A 489 -15.88 -1.20 22.61
C ILE A 489 -17.20 -1.26 23.38
N VAL A 490 -18.11 -2.14 22.97
CA VAL A 490 -19.31 -2.50 23.74
C VAL A 490 -19.07 -3.90 24.32
N THR A 491 -18.95 -3.98 25.63
CA THR A 491 -18.75 -5.24 26.32
C THR A 491 -20.08 -5.85 26.73
N GLY A 492 -20.24 -7.16 26.50
CA GLY A 492 -21.29 -7.97 27.07
C GLY A 492 -20.82 -8.67 28.34
N SER A 493 -21.70 -8.94 29.28
CA SER A 493 -21.39 -9.55 30.58
C SER A 493 -20.34 -8.74 31.39
N TYR A 494 -19.57 -9.40 32.24
CA TYR A 494 -18.61 -8.77 33.15
C TYR A 494 -17.17 -8.87 32.60
N PRO A 495 -16.69 -7.88 31.82
CA PRO A 495 -15.30 -7.81 31.41
C PRO A 495 -14.40 -7.47 32.60
N GLN A 496 -13.12 -7.78 32.55
CA GLN A 496 -12.15 -7.20 33.48
C GLN A 496 -11.93 -5.72 33.14
N ILE A 497 -11.85 -4.86 34.14
CA ILE A 497 -11.70 -3.41 33.98
C ILE A 497 -10.43 -2.92 34.68
N HIS A 498 -9.59 -2.18 33.97
CA HIS A 498 -8.51 -1.38 34.53
C HIS A 498 -9.08 -0.03 34.98
N HIS A 499 -8.94 0.30 36.27
CA HIS A 499 -9.45 1.55 36.86
C HIS A 499 -8.41 2.67 36.75
N THR A 500 -8.15 3.13 35.53
CA THR A 500 -7.17 4.19 35.23
C THR A 500 -7.60 5.00 33.99
N HIS A 501 -7.26 6.29 33.95
CA HIS A 501 -7.52 7.16 32.79
C HIS A 501 -6.65 6.77 31.57
N SER A 502 -5.42 6.31 31.82
CA SER A 502 -4.45 5.93 30.80
C SER A 502 -3.71 4.67 31.24
N LEU A 503 -3.59 3.72 30.36
CA LEU A 503 -2.88 2.46 30.58
C LEU A 503 -1.74 2.32 29.58
N LYS A 504 -0.51 2.19 30.10
CA LYS A 504 0.67 1.84 29.32
C LYS A 504 0.70 0.33 29.13
N THR A 505 0.87 -0.09 27.89
CA THR A 505 1.13 -1.49 27.52
C THR A 505 2.57 -1.65 27.04
N GLU A 506 3.00 -2.87 26.74
CA GLU A 506 4.33 -3.12 26.16
C GLU A 506 4.54 -2.40 24.82
N ASN A 507 3.48 -2.21 24.04
CA ASN A 507 3.54 -1.71 22.67
C ASN A 507 2.74 -0.41 22.45
N GLY A 508 2.49 0.38 23.52
CA GLY A 508 1.83 1.68 23.41
C GLY A 508 0.93 2.03 24.58
N PHE A 509 -0.09 2.82 24.34
CA PHE A 509 -1.02 3.36 25.34
C PHE A 509 -2.46 3.23 24.88
N ILE A 510 -3.37 3.02 25.85
CA ILE A 510 -4.81 3.20 25.68
C ILE A 510 -5.32 4.20 26.71
N ASN A 511 -6.13 5.16 26.26
CA ASN A 511 -6.69 6.20 27.12
C ASN A 511 -8.21 6.08 27.12
N CYS A 512 -8.82 6.26 28.29
CA CYS A 512 -10.27 6.34 28.45
C CYS A 512 -10.73 7.77 28.24
N THR A 513 -11.68 7.97 27.33
CA THR A 513 -12.45 9.22 27.24
C THR A 513 -13.72 9.10 28.05
N GLU A 514 -14.45 8.00 27.92
CA GLU A 514 -15.66 7.71 28.66
C GLU A 514 -15.93 6.20 28.67
N PHE A 515 -16.36 5.69 29.80
CA PHE A 515 -17.02 4.39 29.91
C PHE A 515 -18.41 4.60 30.47
N THR A 516 -19.44 4.20 29.76
CA THR A 516 -20.83 4.24 30.24
C THR A 516 -21.27 2.82 30.59
N ASP A 517 -21.54 2.54 31.88
CA ASP A 517 -21.96 1.21 32.34
C ASP A 517 -23.39 0.87 31.94
N ALA A 518 -23.82 -0.37 32.13
CA ALA A 518 -25.17 -0.84 31.81
C ALA A 518 -26.27 -0.13 32.61
N ASN A 519 -25.91 0.54 33.71
CA ASN A 519 -26.86 1.35 34.53
C ASN A 519 -26.87 2.84 34.10
N GLY A 520 -26.05 3.22 33.11
CA GLY A 520 -25.97 4.59 32.61
C GLY A 520 -25.01 5.50 33.38
N ASN A 521 -24.23 4.97 34.32
CA ASN A 521 -23.22 5.74 35.03
C ASN A 521 -21.98 5.94 34.12
N LYS A 522 -21.34 7.10 34.22
CA LYS A 522 -20.18 7.47 33.38
C LYS A 522 -18.93 7.53 34.20
N TYR A 523 -17.85 6.97 33.64
CA TYR A 523 -16.52 6.90 34.23
C TYR A 523 -15.47 7.35 33.18
N GLU A 524 -14.48 8.13 33.57
CA GLU A 524 -13.39 8.56 32.70
C GLU A 524 -12.09 7.73 32.93
N ASN A 525 -12.16 6.75 33.79
CA ASN A 525 -11.02 5.94 34.23
C ASN A 525 -11.29 4.42 34.20
N TRP A 526 -12.20 3.97 33.33
CA TRP A 526 -12.51 2.56 33.16
C TRP A 526 -12.14 2.08 31.77
N ILE A 527 -11.11 1.24 31.68
CA ILE A 527 -10.59 0.65 30.45
C ILE A 527 -10.83 -0.85 30.46
N PRO A 528 -11.60 -1.45 29.53
CA PRO A 528 -11.78 -2.88 29.46
C PRO A 528 -10.45 -3.57 29.11
N ALA A 529 -10.17 -4.68 29.76
CA ALA A 529 -9.01 -5.49 29.48
C ALA A 529 -9.17 -6.25 28.18
N ILE A 530 -8.33 -5.92 27.19
CA ILE A 530 -8.43 -6.43 25.83
C ILE A 530 -7.06 -6.80 25.25
N LYS A 531 -7.10 -7.58 24.16
CA LYS A 531 -5.93 -7.86 23.33
C LYS A 531 -6.32 -7.79 21.87
N LEU A 532 -5.56 -7.01 21.08
CA LEU A 532 -5.62 -6.99 19.62
C LEU A 532 -4.53 -7.93 19.07
N TRP A 533 -4.91 -8.87 18.22
CA TRP A 533 -3.99 -9.90 17.70
C TRP A 533 -4.41 -10.42 16.32
N SER A 534 -3.51 -11.14 15.62
CA SER A 534 -3.71 -11.65 14.25
C SER A 534 -4.20 -13.10 14.22
#